data_6eeca9291ab6a94674044f9fcf676f54
#
_entry.id   6eeca9291ab6a94674044f9fcf676f54
#
_cell.length_a   1.000
_cell.length_b   1.000
_cell.length_c   1.000
_cell.angle_alpha   90.00
_cell.angle_beta   90.00
_cell.angle_gamma   90.00
#
_symmetry.space_group_name_H-M   'P 1'
#
loop_
_entity.id
_entity.type
_entity.pdbx_description
1 polymer ?
#
loop_
_entity_poly.entity_id
_entity_poly.type
_entity_poly.pdbx_seq_one_letter_code
_entity_poly.pdbx_strand_id
1 'polypeptide(L)'
;PDNLFISESGVIKLGDFGLAVQLEHSCSKRNNVCGTSMYMAPEVYEEEACLKSDVWALGISIIEMAENKNPFAGMASVKIMNQVLNKPSPSLSSSGWSSDLVGFVKKCLVKDANERLCVNDLLEVGVVVTNEC
;
A
#
# COMPACT_ATOMS: atom_id res chain seq x y z
N PRO A 1 3.15 2.95 -8.16
CA PRO A 1 4.61 3.15 -8.39
C PRO A 1 4.94 4.40 -9.20
N ASP A 2 4.04 4.87 -10.08
CA ASP A 2 4.29 6.01 -10.99
C ASP A 2 4.69 7.31 -10.26
N ASN A 3 4.30 7.46 -9.01
CA ASN A 3 4.62 8.60 -8.15
C ASN A 3 5.81 8.35 -7.21
N LEU A 4 6.56 7.27 -7.42
CA LEU A 4 7.80 6.95 -6.72
C LEU A 4 8.99 7.28 -7.64
N PHE A 5 9.69 8.35 -7.35
CA PHE A 5 10.85 8.81 -8.13
C PHE A 5 12.15 8.38 -7.46
N ILE A 6 13.10 7.90 -8.24
CA ILE A 6 14.44 7.52 -7.76
C ILE A 6 15.44 8.53 -8.32
N SER A 7 16.22 9.17 -7.44
CA SER A 7 17.32 10.05 -7.84
C SER A 7 18.52 9.22 -8.35
N GLU A 8 19.47 9.87 -9.02
CA GLU A 8 20.74 9.24 -9.46
C GLU A 8 21.54 8.66 -8.28
N SER A 9 21.36 9.20 -7.07
CA SER A 9 21.98 8.69 -5.85
C SER A 9 21.19 7.57 -5.15
N GLY A 10 20.12 7.06 -5.77
CA GLY A 10 19.27 5.98 -5.21
C GLY A 10 18.27 6.44 -4.14
N VAL A 11 18.12 7.75 -3.91
CA VAL A 11 17.15 8.28 -2.94
C VAL A 11 15.75 8.24 -3.56
N ILE A 12 14.80 7.61 -2.85
CA ILE A 12 13.38 7.56 -3.25
C ILE A 12 12.68 8.84 -2.77
N LYS A 13 11.90 9.43 -3.67
CA LYS A 13 11.04 10.60 -3.39
C LYS A 13 9.61 10.31 -3.82
N LEU A 14 8.67 10.68 -2.96
CA LEU A 14 7.24 10.71 -3.32
C LEU A 14 6.94 11.98 -4.11
N GLY A 15 6.09 11.86 -5.13
CA GLY A 15 5.57 12.98 -5.92
C GLY A 15 4.06 12.91 -6.08
N ASP A 16 3.50 13.92 -6.76
CA ASP A 16 2.07 14.09 -6.99
C ASP A 16 1.24 14.19 -5.70
N PHE A 17 1.35 15.33 -5.02
CA PHE A 17 0.55 15.67 -3.83
C PHE A 17 -0.79 16.35 -4.17
N GLY A 18 -1.26 16.28 -5.41
CA GLY A 18 -2.48 16.95 -5.87
C GLY A 18 -3.76 16.53 -5.12
N LEU A 19 -3.76 15.31 -4.56
CA LEU A 19 -4.86 14.79 -3.75
C LEU A 19 -4.52 14.67 -2.26
N ALA A 20 -3.33 15.12 -1.85
CA ALA A 20 -2.89 15.03 -0.46
C ALA A 20 -3.70 15.97 0.44
N VAL A 21 -3.99 15.52 1.64
CA VAL A 21 -4.71 16.27 2.67
C VAL A 21 -3.98 16.13 3.99
N GLN A 22 -3.81 17.27 4.66
CA GLN A 22 -3.31 17.28 6.02
C GLN A 22 -4.42 16.85 6.98
N LEU A 23 -4.15 15.80 7.78
CA LEU A 23 -5.02 15.37 8.87
C LEU A 23 -4.53 16.02 10.18
N GLU A 24 -5.44 16.58 10.97
CA GLU A 24 -5.08 17.24 12.24
C GLU A 24 -4.59 16.25 13.29
N HIS A 25 -5.09 15.01 13.23
CA HIS A 25 -4.68 13.89 14.10
C HIS A 25 -4.57 12.59 13.33
N SER A 26 -3.75 11.67 13.82
CA SER A 26 -3.54 10.34 13.21
C SER A 26 -4.82 9.48 13.09
N CYS A 27 -5.85 9.80 13.89
CA CYS A 27 -7.18 9.16 13.85
C CYS A 27 -8.23 9.95 13.07
N SER A 28 -7.86 11.09 12.44
CA SER A 28 -8.78 11.85 11.62
C SER A 28 -9.14 11.07 10.35
N LYS A 29 -10.41 11.04 9.99
CA LYS A 29 -10.94 10.36 8.81
C LYS A 29 -11.42 11.39 7.79
N ARG A 30 -11.39 11.02 6.53
CA ARG A 30 -11.86 11.87 5.42
C ARG A 30 -13.00 11.19 4.68
N ASN A 31 -14.06 11.95 4.40
CA ASN A 31 -15.29 11.46 3.76
C ASN A 31 -15.27 11.57 2.22
N ASN A 32 -14.15 11.88 1.60
CA ASN A 32 -14.05 11.97 0.13
C ASN A 32 -13.15 10.88 -0.43
N VAL A 33 -13.70 10.00 -1.23
CA VAL A 33 -12.97 8.96 -1.95
C VAL A 33 -12.26 9.59 -3.15
N CYS A 34 -10.92 9.58 -3.14
CA CYS A 34 -10.08 10.07 -4.23
C CYS A 34 -8.92 9.10 -4.46
N GLY A 35 -8.51 8.94 -5.70
CA GLY A 35 -7.34 8.15 -6.06
C GLY A 35 -7.66 7.02 -7.05
N THR A 36 -6.61 6.31 -7.44
CA THR A 36 -6.70 5.16 -8.36
C THR A 36 -7.16 3.92 -7.61
N SER A 37 -8.29 3.34 -8.01
CA SER A 37 -8.96 2.23 -7.30
C SER A 37 -8.04 1.02 -6.99
N MET A 38 -7.04 0.75 -7.83
CA MET A 38 -6.11 -0.37 -7.63
C MET A 38 -5.24 -0.26 -6.35
N TYR A 39 -5.12 0.94 -5.77
CA TYR A 39 -4.30 1.19 -4.57
C TYR A 39 -5.14 1.56 -3.35
N MET A 40 -6.47 1.64 -3.50
CA MET A 40 -7.35 2.03 -2.40
C MET A 40 -7.47 0.95 -1.34
N ALA A 41 -7.33 1.36 -0.09
CA ALA A 41 -7.54 0.52 1.09
C ALA A 41 -9.04 0.24 1.34
N PRO A 42 -9.40 -0.82 2.09
CA PRO A 42 -10.79 -1.14 2.41
C PRO A 42 -11.57 0.06 2.98
N GLU A 43 -11.02 0.74 3.98
CA GLU A 43 -11.63 1.89 4.64
C GLU A 43 -11.86 3.10 3.71
N VAL A 44 -11.09 3.21 2.62
CA VAL A 44 -11.28 4.28 1.63
C VAL A 44 -12.59 4.08 0.87
N TYR A 45 -12.98 2.83 0.59
CA TYR A 45 -14.29 2.53 -0.01
C TYR A 45 -15.46 2.77 0.93
N GLU A 46 -15.21 2.83 2.23
CA GLU A 46 -16.17 3.15 3.28
C GLU A 46 -16.18 4.66 3.64
N GLU A 47 -15.49 5.48 2.85
CA GLU A 47 -15.31 6.92 3.05
C GLU A 47 -14.60 7.28 4.37
N GLU A 48 -13.77 6.39 4.89
CA GLU A 48 -13.05 6.54 6.16
C GLU A 48 -11.52 6.62 5.98
N ALA A 49 -11.03 7.22 4.90
CA ALA A 49 -9.60 7.33 4.63
C ALA A 49 -8.81 7.91 5.83
N CYS A 50 -7.68 7.31 6.15
CA CYS A 50 -6.81 7.69 7.27
C CYS A 50 -5.32 7.59 6.87
N LEU A 51 -4.40 7.97 7.76
CA LEU A 51 -2.94 7.89 7.48
C LEU A 51 -2.47 6.47 7.11
N LYS A 52 -3.12 5.44 7.65
CA LYS A 52 -2.76 4.04 7.36
C LYS A 52 -3.28 3.55 6.01
N SER A 53 -4.13 4.33 5.33
CA SER A 53 -4.55 4.05 3.95
C SER A 53 -3.37 4.13 2.97
N ASP A 54 -2.41 5.03 3.22
CA ASP A 54 -1.17 5.12 2.43
C ASP A 54 -0.27 3.90 2.63
N VAL A 55 -0.30 3.28 3.82
CA VAL A 55 0.42 2.02 4.10
C VAL A 55 -0.13 0.88 3.26
N TRP A 56 -1.45 0.79 3.11
CA TRP A 56 -2.06 -0.19 2.20
C TRP A 56 -1.61 0.04 0.75
N ALA A 57 -1.67 1.29 0.27
CA ALA A 57 -1.21 1.66 -1.07
C ALA A 57 0.27 1.31 -1.30
N LEU A 58 1.12 1.48 -0.28
CA LEU A 58 2.52 1.03 -0.30
C LEU A 58 2.61 -0.49 -0.49
N GLY A 59 1.85 -1.28 0.26
CA GLY A 59 1.83 -2.74 0.14
C GLY A 59 1.46 -3.21 -1.27
N ILE A 60 0.42 -2.61 -1.89
CA ILE A 60 0.05 -2.89 -3.29
C ILE A 60 1.16 -2.50 -4.25
N SER A 61 1.79 -1.33 -4.05
CA SER A 61 2.89 -0.85 -4.89
C SER A 61 4.11 -1.78 -4.82
N ILE A 62 4.42 -2.32 -3.64
CA ILE A 62 5.52 -3.29 -3.48
C ILE A 62 5.21 -4.58 -4.25
N ILE A 63 3.99 -5.12 -4.16
CA ILE A 63 3.60 -6.30 -4.95
C ILE A 63 3.78 -6.01 -6.44
N GLU A 64 3.29 -4.85 -6.90
CA GLU A 64 3.38 -4.48 -8.31
C GLU A 64 4.82 -4.37 -8.80
N MET A 65 5.71 -3.74 -8.02
CA MET A 65 7.13 -3.64 -8.37
C MET A 65 7.83 -5.00 -8.34
N ALA A 66 7.52 -5.83 -7.36
CA ALA A 66 8.12 -7.14 -7.21
C ALA A 66 7.68 -8.12 -8.31
N GLU A 67 6.40 -8.12 -8.66
CA GLU A 67 5.80 -9.07 -9.62
C GLU A 67 5.67 -8.47 -11.03
N ASN A 68 6.12 -7.22 -11.22
CA ASN A 68 5.94 -6.46 -12.46
C ASN A 68 4.48 -6.43 -12.96
N LYS A 69 3.54 -6.52 -12.02
CA LYS A 69 2.10 -6.53 -12.30
C LYS A 69 1.29 -6.19 -11.06
N ASN A 70 0.38 -5.22 -11.19
CA ASN A 70 -0.57 -4.92 -10.12
C ASN A 70 -1.54 -6.10 -9.91
N PRO A 71 -1.81 -6.52 -8.65
CA PRO A 71 -2.73 -7.65 -8.36
C PRO A 71 -4.15 -7.44 -8.87
N PHE A 72 -4.55 -6.20 -9.14
CA PHE A 72 -5.87 -5.84 -9.66
C PHE A 72 -5.86 -5.42 -11.13
N ALA A 73 -4.73 -5.58 -11.84
CA ALA A 73 -4.60 -5.17 -13.24
C ALA A 73 -5.68 -5.78 -14.14
N GLY A 74 -6.30 -4.96 -14.98
CA GLY A 74 -7.36 -5.37 -15.90
C GLY A 74 -8.74 -5.58 -15.27
N MET A 75 -8.92 -5.28 -13.98
CA MET A 75 -10.22 -5.35 -13.32
C MET A 75 -10.96 -4.01 -13.39
N ALA A 76 -12.28 -4.06 -13.55
CA ALA A 76 -13.13 -2.88 -13.38
C ALA A 76 -13.17 -2.46 -11.89
N SER A 77 -13.32 -1.16 -11.62
CA SER A 77 -13.28 -0.60 -10.24
C SER A 77 -14.26 -1.27 -9.28
N VAL A 78 -15.46 -1.61 -9.71
CA VAL A 78 -16.45 -2.32 -8.88
C VAL A 78 -15.96 -3.72 -8.49
N LYS A 79 -15.27 -4.41 -9.39
CA LYS A 79 -14.68 -5.73 -9.11
C LYS A 79 -13.51 -5.62 -8.14
N ILE A 80 -12.68 -4.58 -8.28
CA ILE A 80 -11.59 -4.29 -7.35
C ILE A 80 -12.14 -4.05 -5.95
N MET A 81 -13.14 -3.17 -5.82
CA MET A 81 -13.82 -2.89 -4.56
C MET A 81 -14.31 -4.18 -3.89
N ASN A 82 -15.00 -5.06 -4.64
CA ASN A 82 -15.47 -6.34 -4.08
C ASN A 82 -14.30 -7.25 -3.64
N GLN A 83 -13.19 -7.28 -4.39
CA GLN A 83 -11.99 -8.03 -4.00
C GLN A 83 -11.39 -7.49 -2.71
N VAL A 84 -11.19 -6.16 -2.64
CA VAL A 84 -10.59 -5.49 -1.49
C VAL A 84 -11.44 -5.67 -0.23
N LEU A 85 -12.75 -5.53 -0.32
CA LEU A 85 -13.65 -5.64 0.83
C LEU A 85 -13.89 -7.09 1.26
N ASN A 86 -14.15 -8.01 0.33
CA ASN A 86 -14.74 -9.31 0.63
C ASN A 86 -13.82 -10.53 0.40
N LYS A 87 -12.64 -10.35 -0.21
CA LYS A 87 -11.71 -11.45 -0.47
C LYS A 87 -10.43 -11.29 0.34
N PRO A 88 -9.62 -12.32 0.55
CA PRO A 88 -8.32 -12.19 1.22
C PRO A 88 -7.48 -11.09 0.59
N SER A 89 -6.65 -10.42 1.41
CA SER A 89 -5.71 -9.41 0.94
C SER A 89 -4.75 -9.98 -0.11
N PRO A 90 -4.33 -9.19 -1.09
CA PRO A 90 -3.28 -9.60 -2.01
C PRO A 90 -2.00 -10.00 -1.27
N SER A 91 -1.22 -10.87 -1.89
CA SER A 91 0.07 -11.31 -1.37
C SER A 91 1.03 -11.51 -2.54
N LEU A 92 2.33 -11.53 -2.26
CA LEU A 92 3.32 -11.97 -3.23
C LEU A 92 3.05 -13.42 -3.64
N SER A 93 3.03 -13.69 -4.95
CA SER A 93 2.59 -14.97 -5.53
C SER A 93 3.72 -15.96 -5.69
N SER A 94 4.97 -15.51 -5.78
CA SER A 94 6.11 -16.35 -6.09
C SER A 94 6.87 -16.82 -4.86
N SER A 95 7.44 -18.01 -4.95
CA SER A 95 8.33 -18.59 -3.94
C SER A 95 9.73 -17.98 -3.92
N GLY A 96 9.98 -16.93 -4.71
CA GLY A 96 11.30 -16.31 -4.88
C GLY A 96 11.59 -15.12 -3.95
N TRP A 97 10.62 -14.72 -3.12
CA TRP A 97 10.76 -13.55 -2.25
C TRP A 97 11.21 -13.95 -0.84
N SER A 98 12.03 -13.09 -0.21
CA SER A 98 12.44 -13.32 1.17
C SER A 98 11.25 -13.34 2.13
N SER A 99 11.36 -14.09 3.22
CA SER A 99 10.36 -14.12 4.29
C SER A 99 10.07 -12.73 4.86
N ASP A 100 11.10 -11.87 4.90
CA ASP A 100 11.00 -10.51 5.43
C ASP A 100 10.17 -9.61 4.53
N LEU A 101 10.39 -9.68 3.20
CA LEU A 101 9.56 -8.95 2.24
C LEU A 101 8.11 -9.43 2.27
N VAL A 102 7.89 -10.74 2.28
CA VAL A 102 6.55 -11.32 2.39
C VAL A 102 5.87 -10.89 3.69
N GLY A 103 6.60 -10.91 4.80
CA GLY A 103 6.12 -10.47 6.12
C GLY A 103 5.78 -8.99 6.15
N PHE A 104 6.62 -8.15 5.54
CA PHE A 104 6.38 -6.71 5.43
C PHE A 104 5.11 -6.40 4.63
N VAL A 105 4.97 -7.00 3.44
CA VAL A 105 3.76 -6.83 2.60
C VAL A 105 2.50 -7.26 3.35
N LYS A 106 2.54 -8.38 4.08
CA LYS A 106 1.40 -8.82 4.91
C LYS A 106 1.02 -7.78 5.98
N LYS A 107 1.98 -7.12 6.62
CA LYS A 107 1.73 -6.08 7.62
C LYS A 107 1.12 -4.82 7.00
N CYS A 108 1.53 -4.46 5.78
CA CYS A 108 0.94 -3.35 5.04
C CYS A 108 -0.50 -3.64 4.62
N LEU A 109 -0.84 -4.88 4.29
CA LEU A 109 -2.12 -5.28 3.72
C LEU A 109 -3.09 -5.91 4.74
N VAL A 110 -3.00 -5.51 6.00
CA VAL A 110 -4.02 -5.79 7.02
C VAL A 110 -5.27 -4.98 6.71
N LYS A 111 -6.43 -5.63 6.61
CA LYS A 111 -7.67 -4.97 6.19
C LYS A 111 -8.20 -3.99 7.22
N ASP A 112 -8.23 -4.40 8.49
CA ASP A 112 -8.63 -3.49 9.57
C ASP A 112 -7.55 -2.41 9.74
N ALA A 113 -7.91 -1.16 9.44
CA ALA A 113 -7.01 -0.02 9.58
C ALA A 113 -6.56 0.20 11.04
N ASN A 114 -7.33 -0.23 12.03
CA ASN A 114 -6.92 -0.12 13.44
C ASN A 114 -5.77 -1.08 13.76
N GLU A 115 -5.80 -2.29 13.18
CA GLU A 115 -4.79 -3.33 13.36
C GLU A 115 -3.60 -3.18 12.41
N ARG A 116 -3.76 -2.47 11.28
CA ARG A 116 -2.68 -2.20 10.33
C ARG A 116 -1.60 -1.34 10.99
N LEU A 117 -0.34 -1.69 10.79
CA LEU A 117 0.79 -0.91 11.31
C LEU A 117 0.82 0.50 10.74
N CYS A 118 1.28 1.46 11.53
CA CYS A 118 1.58 2.80 11.04
C CYS A 118 3.00 2.86 10.41
N VAL A 119 3.34 3.97 9.77
CA VAL A 119 4.66 4.15 9.12
C VAL A 119 5.79 4.00 10.13
N ASN A 120 5.65 4.55 11.34
CA ASN A 120 6.69 4.46 12.37
C ASN A 120 6.93 3.00 12.80
N ASP A 121 5.86 2.23 13.01
CA ASP A 121 5.97 0.80 13.34
C ASP A 121 6.67 0.02 12.21
N LEU A 122 6.39 0.36 10.95
CA LEU A 122 7.00 -0.28 9.79
C LEU A 122 8.50 0.04 9.66
N LEU A 123 8.94 1.23 10.03
CA LEU A 123 10.36 1.60 10.05
C LEU A 123 11.15 0.78 11.05
N GLU A 124 10.54 0.41 12.19
CA GLU A 124 11.18 -0.45 13.20
C GLU A 124 11.28 -1.92 12.75
N VAL A 125 10.36 -2.37 11.91
CA VAL A 125 10.35 -3.76 11.39
C VAL A 125 11.50 -4.04 10.43
N GLY A 126 12.08 -3.01 9.81
CA GLY A 126 13.25 -3.03 8.95
C GLY A 126 13.26 -4.18 7.93
N VAL A 127 12.90 -3.92 6.67
CA VAL A 127 13.24 -4.85 5.59
C VAL A 127 14.68 -4.57 5.19
N VAL A 128 15.63 -5.33 5.73
CA VAL A 128 16.99 -5.35 5.20
C VAL A 128 16.94 -6.12 3.89
N VAL A 129 16.86 -5.41 2.78
CA VAL A 129 17.10 -6.01 1.46
C VAL A 129 18.60 -6.21 1.34
N THR A 130 19.09 -7.35 1.78
CA THR A 130 20.45 -7.80 1.42
C THR A 130 20.40 -8.21 -0.04
N ASN A 131 20.98 -7.38 -0.91
CA ASN A 131 21.37 -7.82 -2.25
C ASN A 131 22.53 -8.81 -2.08
N GLU A 132 22.21 -10.09 -1.88
CA GLU A 132 23.15 -11.15 -2.22
C GLU A 132 22.99 -11.41 -3.74
N CYS A 133 23.96 -10.88 -4.51
CA CYS A 133 24.17 -11.24 -5.90
C CYS A 133 24.66 -12.68 -6.04
#